data_01599c913fde7d8e777207f6f2a0cc1c
#
_entry.id   01599c913fde7d8e777207f6f2a0cc1c
#
_cell.length_a   1.000
_cell.length_b   1.000
_cell.length_c   1.000
_cell.angle_alpha   90.00
_cell.angle_beta   90.00
_cell.angle_gamma   90.00
#
_symmetry.space_group_name_H-M   'P 1'
#
loop_
_entity.id
_entity.type
_entity.pdbx_description
1 polymer ?
#
loop_
_entity_poly.entity_id
_entity_poly.type
_entity_poly.pdbx_seq_one_letter_code
_entity_poly.pdbx_strand_id
1 'polypeptide(L)'
;KSMVKRLHSEGIEVILDVVYNHTAEGSHLGPTLCFRGVDNAAYYRLSADNPRYYTDYTGCGNTLNMRHPRVLQLIMDSLRYWVLEMHVDGFRFDLASALARELHAVDRLGAFFDIIHQDPVLSQVKLIAEPWDLGEGGYQVGNFPVGWTEWNGKYRDTMRAYWKGDGGLIGDMAYRLTGSSDLYEHGG
;
A
#
# COMPACT_ATOMS: atom_id res chain seq x y z
N LYS A 1 -3.02 18.73 -13.39
CA LYS A 1 -4.02 19.69 -12.90
C LYS A 1 -5.23 19.81 -13.84
N SER A 2 -5.04 20.08 -15.14
CA SER A 2 -6.17 20.28 -16.08
C SER A 2 -7.09 19.05 -16.19
N MET A 3 -6.53 17.84 -16.20
CA MET A 3 -7.30 16.59 -16.20
C MET A 3 -8.16 16.48 -14.93
N VAL A 4 -7.57 16.65 -13.75
CA VAL A 4 -8.29 16.59 -12.47
C VAL A 4 -9.41 17.61 -12.43
N LYS A 5 -9.11 18.88 -12.79
CA LYS A 5 -10.13 19.94 -12.87
C LYS A 5 -11.30 19.56 -13.79
N ARG A 6 -11.02 18.92 -14.94
CA ARG A 6 -12.06 18.49 -15.87
C ARG A 6 -12.92 17.36 -15.29
N LEU A 7 -12.30 16.38 -14.61
CA LEU A 7 -13.04 15.30 -13.95
C LEU A 7 -13.91 15.85 -12.82
N HIS A 8 -13.39 16.75 -12.00
CA HIS A 8 -14.16 17.41 -10.94
C HIS A 8 -15.34 18.22 -11.49
N SER A 9 -15.21 18.84 -12.66
CA SER A 9 -16.35 19.58 -13.27
C SER A 9 -17.53 18.68 -13.66
N GLU A 10 -17.27 17.37 -13.79
CA GLU A 10 -18.29 16.34 -14.05
C GLU A 10 -18.67 15.54 -12.77
N GLY A 11 -18.25 16.01 -11.58
CA GLY A 11 -18.49 15.34 -10.31
C GLY A 11 -17.72 14.02 -10.10
N ILE A 12 -16.63 13.83 -10.83
CA ILE A 12 -15.82 12.61 -10.75
C ILE A 12 -14.59 12.87 -9.89
N GLU A 13 -14.44 12.11 -8.81
CA GLU A 13 -13.27 12.12 -7.94
C GLU A 13 -12.08 11.37 -8.58
N VAL A 14 -10.87 11.76 -8.19
CA VAL A 14 -9.62 11.19 -8.72
C VAL A 14 -8.83 10.52 -7.61
N ILE A 15 -8.72 9.21 -7.67
CA ILE A 15 -7.87 8.41 -6.78
C ILE A 15 -6.56 8.12 -7.50
N LEU A 16 -5.44 8.47 -6.88
CA LEU A 16 -4.12 8.20 -7.41
C LEU A 16 -3.60 6.87 -6.88
N ASP A 17 -3.23 5.97 -7.78
CA ASP A 17 -2.52 4.73 -7.44
C ASP A 17 -1.04 5.03 -7.23
N VAL A 18 -0.53 4.77 -6.02
CA VAL A 18 0.84 5.14 -5.62
C VAL A 18 1.66 3.94 -5.21
N VAL A 19 2.92 3.95 -5.65
CA VAL A 19 3.91 2.93 -5.31
C VAL A 19 5.02 3.57 -4.50
N TYR A 20 4.99 3.40 -3.18
CA TYR A 20 6.02 3.87 -2.25
C TYR A 20 6.76 2.73 -1.55
N ASN A 21 6.41 1.48 -1.87
CA ASN A 21 7.01 0.31 -1.23
C ASN A 21 8.32 -0.13 -1.87
N HIS A 22 8.54 0.17 -3.15
CA HIS A 22 9.76 -0.19 -3.89
C HIS A 22 10.11 0.83 -4.98
N THR A 23 11.23 0.64 -5.64
CA THR A 23 11.63 1.43 -6.81
C THR A 23 12.03 0.53 -7.99
N ALA A 24 12.07 1.12 -9.18
CA ALA A 24 12.54 0.45 -10.40
C ALA A 24 14.05 0.11 -10.41
N GLU A 25 14.79 0.44 -9.35
CA GLU A 25 16.20 0.07 -9.22
C GLU A 25 16.41 -1.44 -9.00
N GLY A 26 15.35 -2.19 -8.67
CA GLY A 26 15.37 -3.65 -8.57
C GLY A 26 16.28 -4.17 -7.45
N SER A 27 16.86 -5.37 -7.66
CA SER A 27 17.78 -6.02 -6.72
C SER A 27 19.18 -5.38 -6.72
N HIS A 28 20.09 -5.96 -5.95
CA HIS A 28 21.52 -5.57 -5.93
C HIS A 28 22.21 -5.61 -7.31
N LEU A 29 21.62 -6.27 -8.29
CA LEU A 29 22.10 -6.31 -9.68
C LEU A 29 21.46 -5.23 -10.57
N GLY A 30 20.49 -4.51 -10.06
CA GLY A 30 19.81 -3.47 -10.81
C GLY A 30 20.62 -2.17 -10.95
N PRO A 31 20.17 -1.25 -11.79
CA PRO A 31 20.88 0.01 -12.04
C PRO A 31 20.78 0.96 -10.84
N THR A 32 21.69 1.91 -10.77
CA THR A 32 21.63 3.07 -9.85
C THR A 32 21.00 4.24 -10.61
N LEU A 33 19.71 4.52 -10.32
CA LEU A 33 18.91 5.51 -11.04
C LEU A 33 18.45 6.67 -10.15
N CYS A 34 18.15 6.40 -8.87
CA CYS A 34 17.61 7.38 -7.95
C CYS A 34 18.20 7.23 -6.53
N PHE A 35 17.46 6.67 -5.58
CA PHE A 35 17.82 6.68 -4.15
C PHE A 35 19.06 5.85 -3.80
N ARG A 36 19.37 4.82 -4.58
CA ARG A 36 20.61 4.05 -4.39
C ARG A 36 21.83 4.93 -4.52
N GLY A 37 21.84 5.85 -5.45
CA GLY A 37 22.93 6.80 -5.66
C GLY A 37 22.97 7.94 -4.64
N VAL A 38 21.86 8.23 -3.99
CA VAL A 38 21.76 9.28 -2.97
C VAL A 38 22.22 8.77 -1.61
N ASP A 39 21.54 7.75 -1.08
CA ASP A 39 21.88 7.07 0.18
C ASP A 39 21.19 5.71 0.25
N ASN A 40 21.86 4.69 -0.24
CA ASN A 40 21.34 3.33 -0.31
C ASN A 40 20.88 2.80 1.06
N ALA A 41 21.65 3.05 2.10
CA ALA A 41 21.38 2.50 3.43
C ALA A 41 20.21 3.18 4.14
N ALA A 42 19.97 4.46 3.85
CA ALA A 42 18.82 5.20 4.39
C ALA A 42 17.52 4.83 3.67
N TYR A 43 17.56 4.76 2.33
CA TYR A 43 16.32 4.61 1.54
C TYR A 43 15.84 3.17 1.38
N TYR A 44 16.72 2.17 1.45
CA TYR A 44 16.35 0.77 1.24
C TYR A 44 16.49 -0.08 2.49
N ARG A 45 15.65 -1.09 2.62
CA ARG A 45 15.80 -2.13 3.65
C ARG A 45 16.89 -3.10 3.21
N LEU A 46 18.06 -3.00 3.83
CA LEU A 46 19.17 -3.91 3.59
C LEU A 46 19.00 -5.17 4.46
N SER A 47 19.48 -6.31 3.94
CA SER A 47 19.56 -7.55 4.69
C SER A 47 20.51 -7.39 5.89
N ALA A 48 20.07 -7.82 7.07
CA ALA A 48 20.90 -7.77 8.28
C ALA A 48 22.14 -8.66 8.19
N ASP A 49 22.04 -9.81 7.51
CA ASP A 49 23.13 -10.78 7.38
C ASP A 49 24.19 -10.30 6.39
N ASN A 50 23.77 -9.62 5.33
CA ASN A 50 24.66 -9.10 4.31
C ASN A 50 24.07 -7.84 3.65
N PRO A 51 24.55 -6.63 4.01
CA PRO A 51 24.03 -5.36 3.48
C PRO A 51 24.21 -5.14 1.96
N ARG A 52 24.86 -6.05 1.27
CA ARG A 52 24.88 -6.07 -0.20
C ARG A 52 23.51 -6.37 -0.79
N TYR A 53 22.66 -7.11 -0.06
CA TYR A 53 21.35 -7.55 -0.52
C TYR A 53 20.25 -6.74 0.14
N TYR A 54 19.09 -6.71 -0.50
CA TYR A 54 17.89 -6.07 0.03
C TYR A 54 16.95 -7.07 0.70
N THR A 55 16.28 -6.64 1.76
CA THR A 55 15.09 -7.33 2.23
C THR A 55 13.95 -6.97 1.29
N ASP A 56 13.40 -7.95 0.59
CA ASP A 56 12.39 -7.73 -0.44
C ASP A 56 11.04 -8.33 -0.02
N TYR A 57 10.10 -7.46 0.31
CA TYR A 57 8.69 -7.82 0.58
C TYR A 57 7.80 -7.58 -0.64
N THR A 58 8.33 -7.11 -1.74
CA THR A 58 7.56 -6.59 -2.87
C THR A 58 7.60 -7.50 -4.10
N GLY A 59 8.60 -8.37 -4.19
CA GLY A 59 8.88 -9.17 -5.39
C GLY A 59 9.55 -8.38 -6.52
N CYS A 60 9.87 -7.10 -6.28
CA CYS A 60 10.51 -6.22 -7.26
C CYS A 60 12.02 -6.06 -7.02
N GLY A 61 12.56 -6.77 -6.02
CA GLY A 61 13.99 -6.83 -5.73
C GLY A 61 14.48 -5.86 -4.65
N ASN A 62 13.61 -4.95 -4.17
CA ASN A 62 13.92 -4.05 -3.06
C ASN A 62 12.65 -3.65 -2.30
N THR A 63 12.83 -3.14 -1.09
CA THR A 63 11.77 -2.49 -0.29
C THR A 63 12.32 -1.20 0.26
N LEU A 64 11.56 -0.11 0.16
CA LEU A 64 11.91 1.17 0.79
C LEU A 64 11.83 1.08 2.32
N ASN A 65 12.72 1.80 2.99
CA ASN A 65 12.90 1.73 4.44
C ASN A 65 11.96 2.71 5.17
N MET A 66 10.71 2.32 5.38
CA MET A 66 9.71 3.13 6.09
C MET A 66 10.10 3.49 7.53
N ARG A 67 11.10 2.83 8.10
CA ARG A 67 11.62 3.13 9.45
C ARG A 67 12.54 4.35 9.47
N HIS A 68 13.04 4.77 8.30
CA HIS A 68 13.94 5.92 8.23
C HIS A 68 13.14 7.22 8.12
N PRO A 69 13.33 8.20 9.03
CA PRO A 69 12.49 9.41 9.08
C PRO A 69 12.55 10.24 7.79
N ARG A 70 13.63 10.22 7.04
CA ARG A 70 13.74 10.93 5.75
C ARG A 70 12.96 10.27 4.64
N VAL A 71 12.80 8.94 4.67
CA VAL A 71 11.94 8.21 3.73
C VAL A 71 10.47 8.52 4.03
N LEU A 72 10.05 8.47 5.29
CA LEU A 72 8.71 8.90 5.69
C LEU A 72 8.44 10.36 5.30
N GLN A 73 9.36 11.27 5.56
CA GLN A 73 9.22 12.67 5.15
C GLN A 73 9.02 12.82 3.65
N LEU A 74 9.84 12.16 2.83
CA LEU A 74 9.71 12.18 1.37
C LEU A 74 8.31 11.75 0.92
N ILE A 75 7.79 10.67 1.51
CA ILE A 75 6.48 10.14 1.15
C ILE A 75 5.37 11.11 1.58
N MET A 76 5.42 11.61 2.80
CA MET A 76 4.42 12.58 3.29
C MET A 76 4.41 13.86 2.47
N ASP A 77 5.57 14.39 2.11
CA ASP A 77 5.67 15.57 1.27
C ASP A 77 5.13 15.32 -0.14
N SER A 78 5.39 14.13 -0.71
CA SER A 78 4.83 13.71 -1.98
C SER A 78 3.30 13.60 -1.93
N LEU A 79 2.75 12.94 -0.90
CA LEU A 79 1.29 12.81 -0.72
C LEU A 79 0.61 14.17 -0.56
N ARG A 80 1.16 15.06 0.27
CA ARG A 80 0.64 16.43 0.42
C ARG A 80 0.69 17.21 -0.89
N TYR A 81 1.76 17.07 -1.67
CA TYR A 81 1.87 17.72 -2.97
C TYR A 81 0.74 17.27 -3.91
N TRP A 82 0.45 15.97 -3.97
CA TRP A 82 -0.62 15.46 -4.81
C TRP A 82 -2.00 15.97 -4.39
N VAL A 83 -2.26 16.13 -3.09
CA VAL A 83 -3.53 16.69 -2.59
C VAL A 83 -3.57 18.20 -2.81
N LEU A 84 -2.60 18.95 -2.30
CA LEU A 84 -2.66 20.41 -2.26
C LEU A 84 -2.42 21.06 -3.62
N GLU A 85 -1.51 20.50 -4.40
CA GLU A 85 -1.12 21.06 -5.68
C GLU A 85 -1.83 20.42 -6.87
N MET A 86 -2.01 19.12 -6.84
CA MET A 86 -2.60 18.38 -7.95
C MET A 86 -4.11 18.11 -7.78
N HIS A 87 -4.62 18.31 -6.54
CA HIS A 87 -6.02 18.19 -6.15
C HIS A 87 -6.62 16.80 -6.35
N VAL A 88 -5.87 15.75 -6.04
CA VAL A 88 -6.43 14.39 -5.99
C VAL A 88 -7.26 14.20 -4.72
N ASP A 89 -8.29 13.34 -4.79
CA ASP A 89 -9.27 13.12 -3.73
C ASP A 89 -8.90 11.95 -2.81
N GLY A 90 -7.86 11.22 -3.17
CA GLY A 90 -7.37 10.10 -2.37
C GLY A 90 -6.28 9.29 -3.05
N PHE A 91 -5.90 8.22 -2.39
CA PHE A 91 -4.82 7.33 -2.82
C PHE A 91 -5.20 5.86 -2.69
N ARG A 92 -4.75 5.04 -3.62
CA ARG A 92 -4.64 3.60 -3.47
C ARG A 92 -3.16 3.26 -3.31
N PHE A 93 -2.80 2.64 -2.20
CA PHE A 93 -1.42 2.27 -1.89
C PHE A 93 -1.15 0.84 -2.33
N ASP A 94 -0.23 0.71 -3.27
CA ASP A 94 0.30 -0.57 -3.72
C ASP A 94 1.05 -1.28 -2.59
N LEU A 95 0.81 -2.58 -2.41
CA LEU A 95 1.40 -3.42 -1.37
C LEU A 95 1.49 -2.70 -0.01
N ALA A 96 0.37 -2.17 0.46
CA ALA A 96 0.33 -1.30 1.65
C ALA A 96 0.85 -1.99 2.92
N SER A 97 0.78 -3.32 3.02
CA SER A 97 1.38 -4.08 4.12
C SER A 97 2.89 -3.86 4.22
N ALA A 98 3.59 -3.72 3.09
CA ALA A 98 5.03 -3.46 3.09
C ALA A 98 5.41 -2.11 3.69
N LEU A 99 4.50 -1.10 3.58
CA LEU A 99 4.69 0.23 4.17
C LEU A 99 4.52 0.21 5.70
N ALA A 100 3.76 -0.74 6.22
CA ALA A 100 3.45 -0.90 7.63
C ALA A 100 4.42 -1.82 8.39
N ARG A 101 5.44 -2.35 7.72
CA ARG A 101 6.42 -3.24 8.37
C ARG A 101 7.42 -2.44 9.19
N GLU A 102 7.34 -2.57 10.51
CA GLU A 102 8.31 -2.00 11.43
C GLU A 102 9.64 -2.78 11.39
N LEU A 103 9.81 -3.84 12.14
CA LEU A 103 11.01 -4.69 12.03
C LEU A 103 10.84 -5.68 10.87
N HIS A 104 10.02 -6.69 11.05
CA HIS A 104 9.69 -7.70 10.04
C HIS A 104 8.17 -7.91 9.95
N ALA A 105 7.47 -7.85 11.07
CA ALA A 105 6.02 -7.98 11.13
C ALA A 105 5.32 -6.71 10.63
N VAL A 106 4.13 -6.88 10.06
CA VAL A 106 3.23 -5.76 9.75
C VAL A 106 2.62 -5.26 11.05
N ASP A 107 2.74 -3.98 11.31
CA ASP A 107 2.15 -3.33 12.48
C ASP A 107 1.09 -2.34 12.04
N ARG A 108 -0.18 -2.64 12.37
CA ARG A 108 -1.32 -1.74 12.08
C ARG A 108 -1.26 -0.41 12.85
N LEU A 109 -0.44 -0.33 13.88
CA LEU A 109 -0.13 0.88 14.65
C LEU A 109 1.24 1.45 14.25
N GLY A 110 1.80 1.02 13.12
CA GLY A 110 3.07 1.50 12.62
C GLY A 110 3.07 3.00 12.36
N ALA A 111 4.23 3.61 12.50
CA ALA A 111 4.43 5.06 12.38
C ALA A 111 3.87 5.64 11.05
N PHE A 112 3.86 4.86 9.98
CA PHE A 112 3.30 5.26 8.70
C PHE A 112 1.81 5.63 8.80
N PHE A 113 1.00 4.79 9.46
CA PHE A 113 -0.43 5.04 9.63
C PHE A 113 -0.70 6.21 10.58
N ASP A 114 0.00 6.25 11.71
CA ASP A 114 -0.14 7.32 12.70
C ASP A 114 0.15 8.69 12.10
N ILE A 115 1.22 8.80 11.31
CA ILE A 115 1.60 10.04 10.65
C ILE A 115 0.52 10.48 9.64
N ILE A 116 -0.03 9.55 8.85
CA ILE A 116 -1.12 9.86 7.92
C ILE A 116 -2.37 10.33 8.66
N HIS A 117 -2.77 9.64 9.73
CA HIS A 117 -3.97 9.97 10.49
C HIS A 117 -3.87 11.31 11.23
N GLN A 118 -2.68 11.68 11.66
CA GLN A 118 -2.42 12.96 12.35
C GLN A 118 -2.22 14.13 11.38
N ASP A 119 -1.96 13.85 10.10
CA ASP A 119 -1.73 14.88 9.11
C ASP A 119 -3.03 15.62 8.76
N PRO A 120 -3.08 16.95 8.90
CA PRO A 120 -4.31 17.72 8.68
C PRO A 120 -4.82 17.70 7.23
N VAL A 121 -3.96 17.34 6.27
CA VAL A 121 -4.29 17.23 4.85
C VAL A 121 -4.68 15.79 4.50
N LEU A 122 -3.83 14.83 4.87
CA LEU A 122 -3.98 13.43 4.47
C LEU A 122 -5.11 12.72 5.21
N SER A 123 -5.46 13.14 6.43
CA SER A 123 -6.60 12.61 7.18
C SER A 123 -7.96 12.94 6.56
N GLN A 124 -8.01 13.84 5.58
CA GLN A 124 -9.26 14.28 4.95
C GLN A 124 -9.53 13.61 3.59
N VAL A 125 -8.59 12.86 3.06
CA VAL A 125 -8.71 12.23 1.74
C VAL A 125 -9.01 10.72 1.85
N LYS A 126 -9.46 10.13 0.76
CA LYS A 126 -9.74 8.68 0.70
C LYS A 126 -8.44 7.88 0.70
N LEU A 127 -8.37 6.88 1.57
CA LEU A 127 -7.23 6.00 1.72
C LEU A 127 -7.66 4.57 1.42
N ILE A 128 -7.05 3.96 0.41
CA ILE A 128 -7.35 2.61 -0.04
C ILE A 128 -6.06 1.79 0.03
N ALA A 129 -6.10 0.67 0.72
CA ALA A 129 -4.99 -0.25 0.80
C ALA A 129 -5.13 -1.42 -0.17
N GLU A 130 -4.03 -1.78 -0.82
CA GLU A 130 -3.80 -3.15 -1.22
C GLU A 130 -3.21 -3.87 -0.01
N PRO A 131 -4.02 -4.65 0.76
CA PRO A 131 -3.66 -5.04 2.12
C PRO A 131 -2.85 -6.33 2.16
N TRP A 132 -1.84 -6.47 1.31
CA TRP A 132 -0.89 -7.59 1.30
C TRP A 132 0.49 -7.17 0.82
N ASP A 133 1.46 -8.06 1.04
CA ASP A 133 2.78 -8.10 0.43
C ASP A 133 3.26 -9.55 0.33
N LEU A 134 4.48 -9.80 -0.16
CA LEU A 134 5.00 -11.15 -0.37
C LEU A 134 5.76 -11.73 0.83
N GLY A 135 5.92 -10.98 1.90
CA GLY A 135 6.59 -11.45 3.11
C GLY A 135 5.69 -12.30 4.00
N GLU A 136 6.29 -12.97 4.95
CA GLU A 136 5.56 -13.71 5.99
C GLU A 136 4.59 -12.78 6.72
N GLY A 137 3.35 -13.25 6.94
CA GLY A 137 2.29 -12.46 7.55
C GLY A 137 1.83 -11.26 6.70
N GLY A 138 2.17 -11.20 5.41
CA GLY A 138 1.89 -10.06 4.56
C GLY A 138 0.42 -9.85 4.20
N TYR A 139 -0.42 -10.89 4.24
CA TYR A 139 -1.85 -10.80 3.95
C TYR A 139 -2.61 -10.23 5.16
N GLN A 140 -3.02 -8.95 5.08
CA GLN A 140 -3.56 -8.17 6.19
C GLN A 140 -4.98 -7.64 5.95
N VAL A 141 -5.76 -8.31 5.10
CA VAL A 141 -7.16 -7.94 4.87
C VAL A 141 -7.95 -8.03 6.18
N GLY A 142 -8.65 -6.95 6.54
CA GLY A 142 -9.37 -6.80 7.81
C GLY A 142 -8.54 -6.22 8.96
N ASN A 143 -7.25 -5.95 8.75
CA ASN A 143 -6.34 -5.48 9.81
C ASN A 143 -5.86 -4.02 9.65
N PHE A 144 -6.31 -3.32 8.63
CA PHE A 144 -5.97 -1.92 8.46
C PHE A 144 -6.74 -1.04 9.45
N PRO A 145 -6.18 0.11 9.86
CA PRO A 145 -6.83 0.98 10.83
C PRO A 145 -8.11 1.62 10.28
N VAL A 146 -8.96 2.10 11.20
CA VAL A 146 -10.18 2.84 10.87
C VAL A 146 -9.83 4.02 9.95
N GLY A 147 -10.69 4.27 8.95
CA GLY A 147 -10.46 5.31 7.93
C GLY A 147 -9.81 4.79 6.66
N TRP A 148 -9.30 3.55 6.65
CA TRP A 148 -8.82 2.89 5.45
C TRP A 148 -9.89 1.99 4.83
N THR A 149 -9.99 2.02 3.52
CA THR A 149 -10.71 1.03 2.71
C THR A 149 -9.72 0.00 2.21
N GLU A 150 -10.11 -1.25 2.15
CA GLU A 150 -9.24 -2.35 1.76
C GLU A 150 -9.73 -3.07 0.50
N TRP A 151 -8.82 -3.45 -0.38
CA TRP A 151 -9.12 -4.42 -1.42
C TRP A 151 -9.27 -5.82 -0.83
N ASN A 152 -10.31 -6.54 -1.23
CA ASN A 152 -10.58 -7.89 -0.76
C ASN A 152 -10.10 -8.93 -1.77
N GLY A 153 -8.90 -9.49 -1.55
CA GLY A 153 -8.32 -10.52 -2.42
C GLY A 153 -9.14 -11.79 -2.50
N LYS A 154 -9.73 -12.24 -1.38
CA LYS A 154 -10.60 -13.44 -1.38
C LYS A 154 -11.87 -13.22 -2.20
N TYR A 155 -12.47 -12.03 -2.13
CA TYR A 155 -13.60 -11.66 -2.99
C TYR A 155 -13.20 -11.77 -4.47
N ARG A 156 -12.11 -11.11 -4.85
CA ARG A 156 -11.59 -11.13 -6.22
C ARG A 156 -11.41 -12.56 -6.74
N ASP A 157 -10.73 -13.38 -5.96
CA ASP A 157 -10.35 -14.73 -6.40
C ASP A 157 -11.56 -15.66 -6.46
N THR A 158 -12.48 -15.58 -5.49
CA THR A 158 -13.75 -16.34 -5.49
C THR A 158 -14.61 -15.94 -6.69
N MET A 159 -14.77 -14.64 -6.97
CA MET A 159 -15.56 -14.19 -8.13
C MET A 159 -14.96 -14.65 -9.45
N ARG A 160 -13.65 -14.55 -9.60
CA ARG A 160 -12.95 -15.02 -10.81
C ARG A 160 -13.12 -16.52 -11.03
N ALA A 161 -12.91 -17.31 -9.98
CA ALA A 161 -13.04 -18.77 -10.04
C ALA A 161 -14.50 -19.19 -10.33
N TYR A 162 -15.47 -18.55 -9.69
CA TYR A 162 -16.89 -18.83 -9.92
C TYR A 162 -17.30 -18.56 -11.37
N TRP A 163 -16.98 -17.38 -11.91
CA TRP A 163 -17.34 -17.05 -13.29
C TRP A 163 -16.52 -17.80 -14.34
N LYS A 164 -15.38 -18.34 -13.98
CA LYS A 164 -14.60 -19.27 -14.81
C LYS A 164 -15.28 -20.65 -14.89
N GLY A 165 -16.17 -21.01 -13.94
CA GLY A 165 -16.85 -22.30 -13.87
C GLY A 165 -16.18 -23.33 -12.96
N ASP A 166 -15.28 -22.91 -12.08
CA ASP A 166 -14.69 -23.81 -11.09
C ASP A 166 -15.79 -24.29 -10.11
N GLY A 167 -15.77 -25.60 -9.74
CA GLY A 167 -16.81 -26.21 -8.92
C GLY A 167 -16.71 -25.87 -7.43
N GLY A 168 -17.84 -26.04 -6.69
CA GLY A 168 -17.85 -25.99 -5.22
C GLY A 168 -17.85 -24.58 -4.60
N LEU A 169 -17.98 -23.52 -5.38
CA LEU A 169 -17.78 -22.13 -4.94
C LEU A 169 -19.06 -21.38 -4.52
N ILE A 170 -20.24 -22.01 -4.58
CA ILE A 170 -21.52 -21.30 -4.30
C ILE A 170 -21.56 -20.74 -2.88
N GLY A 171 -21.10 -21.50 -1.89
CA GLY A 171 -21.02 -21.07 -0.51
C GLY A 171 -20.07 -19.91 -0.32
N ASP A 172 -18.86 -20.01 -0.87
CA ASP A 172 -17.85 -18.94 -0.82
C ASP A 172 -18.34 -17.69 -1.54
N MET A 173 -18.96 -17.83 -2.70
CA MET A 173 -19.53 -16.69 -3.42
C MET A 173 -20.58 -15.96 -2.60
N ALA A 174 -21.53 -16.71 -2.00
CA ALA A 174 -22.55 -16.11 -1.14
C ALA A 174 -21.91 -15.36 0.04
N TYR A 175 -20.91 -15.94 0.66
CA TYR A 175 -20.16 -15.36 1.77
C TYR A 175 -19.43 -14.05 1.38
N ARG A 176 -18.80 -14.06 0.20
CA ARG A 176 -18.14 -12.84 -0.33
C ARG A 176 -19.15 -11.73 -0.65
N LEU A 177 -20.29 -12.07 -1.23
CA LEU A 177 -21.33 -11.09 -1.59
C LEU A 177 -22.04 -10.48 -0.35
N THR A 178 -22.07 -11.20 0.78
CA THR A 178 -22.69 -10.74 2.03
C THR A 178 -21.72 -10.02 2.97
N GLY A 179 -20.54 -9.58 2.49
CA GLY A 179 -19.64 -8.70 3.24
C GLY A 179 -18.40 -9.35 3.81
N SER A 180 -18.14 -10.65 3.56
CA SER A 180 -16.91 -11.34 4.00
C SER A 180 -16.64 -11.20 5.51
N SER A 181 -17.61 -11.51 6.36
CA SER A 181 -17.51 -11.34 7.83
C SER A 181 -16.32 -12.07 8.45
N ASP A 182 -15.84 -13.17 7.83
CA ASP A 182 -14.60 -13.86 8.24
C ASP A 182 -13.33 -12.98 8.18
N LEU A 183 -13.38 -11.84 7.49
CA LEU A 183 -12.26 -10.92 7.35
C LEU A 183 -12.45 -9.66 8.19
N TYR A 184 -13.69 -9.24 8.41
CA TYR A 184 -14.03 -7.92 8.96
C TYR A 184 -14.77 -7.96 10.30
N GLU A 185 -14.95 -9.15 10.91
CA GLU A 185 -15.65 -9.29 12.20
C GLU A 185 -15.02 -8.50 13.37
N HIS A 186 -13.76 -8.14 13.25
CA HIS A 186 -13.00 -7.45 14.31
C HIS A 186 -12.64 -6.00 13.95
N GLY A 187 -13.15 -5.48 12.84
CA GLY A 187 -12.82 -4.17 12.29
C GLY A 187 -13.91 -3.10 12.44
N GLY A 188 -14.79 -3.26 13.44
CA GLY A 188 -15.86 -2.28 13.75
C GLY A 188 -15.52 -1.37 14.89
#